data_a63aa1edc9793fa357748a2ea30e4752
#
_entry.id   a63aa1edc9793fa357748a2ea30e4752
#
_cell.length_a   1.000
_cell.length_b   1.000
_cell.length_c   1.000
_cell.angle_alpha   90.00
_cell.angle_beta   90.00
_cell.angle_gamma   90.00
#
_symmetry.space_group_name_H-M   'P 1'
#
loop_
_entity.id
_entity.type
_entity.pdbx_description
1 polymer ?
#
loop_
_entity_poly.entity_id
_entity_poly.type
_entity_poly.pdbx_seq_one_letter_code
_entity_poly.pdbx_strand_id
1 'polypeptide(L)'
;SITDWPLVEHIYENYKKKKKKIIASLGGLSEIEILKVTSYFKNRNVDISFLYCVAKYPSLANELNLSFFSHLRKKYGNKIIGFSTHEDPNIKISPSVAYGAGARIFEKHIGVETKKIKLNKYSVSPKELELWINNLSDAIDMWGSVVSRNKSIKEENEQLSQFKRGIYLSKDILKGVIIKKSDIYFAFPAIKNQLKANDLLRTNIISTKKNLTKDSPIKLNDVKIIDNYSPIKKIRDEVKTLLEATNIILPRGPRLEISHHYGLDKFYKYGITMINIINQSYCKKLIIVLPGQKHPAQLHKVKEESFFILHGTINLTLDKKKFILKTGDLKTIRKKEVHEFSSKYGAVIEELSTKHVKSDSYYLDKKIDNNKNRKTFIYL
;
A
#
# COMPACT_ATOMS: atom_id res chain seq x y z
N SER A 1 41.83 -4.41 13.14
CA SER A 1 40.74 -3.47 12.79
C SER A 1 40.57 -3.40 11.29
N ILE A 2 39.34 -3.24 10.84
CA ILE A 2 39.02 -3.08 9.40
C ILE A 2 39.52 -1.73 8.85
N THR A 3 40.08 -0.88 9.66
CA THR A 3 40.78 0.39 9.32
C THR A 3 42.31 0.30 9.37
N ASP A 4 42.85 -0.89 9.63
CA ASP A 4 44.26 -1.19 9.43
C ASP A 4 44.49 -1.41 7.93
N TRP A 5 44.75 -0.31 7.20
CA TRP A 5 44.82 -0.33 5.74
C TRP A 5 45.94 -1.25 5.19
N PRO A 6 47.15 -1.34 5.77
CA PRO A 6 48.10 -2.33 5.35
C PRO A 6 47.60 -3.77 5.44
N LEU A 7 46.90 -4.13 6.52
CA LEU A 7 46.28 -5.42 6.70
C LEU A 7 45.12 -5.63 5.68
N VAL A 8 44.30 -4.60 5.47
CA VAL A 8 43.17 -4.64 4.52
C VAL A 8 43.68 -4.86 3.09
N GLU A 9 44.75 -4.19 2.67
CA GLU A 9 45.38 -4.41 1.37
C GLU A 9 45.92 -5.85 1.24
N HIS A 10 46.58 -6.37 2.26
CA HIS A 10 47.06 -7.75 2.28
C HIS A 10 45.91 -8.75 2.16
N ILE A 11 44.80 -8.54 2.87
CA ILE A 11 43.59 -9.35 2.77
C ILE A 11 43.02 -9.29 1.33
N TYR A 12 42.97 -8.10 0.72
CA TYR A 12 42.48 -7.94 -0.64
C TYR A 12 43.36 -8.67 -1.66
N GLU A 13 44.68 -8.61 -1.54
CA GLU A 13 45.60 -9.34 -2.42
C GLU A 13 45.37 -10.87 -2.35
N ASN A 14 45.12 -11.40 -1.16
CA ASN A 14 44.77 -12.79 -0.97
C ASN A 14 43.36 -13.14 -1.48
N TYR A 15 42.40 -12.21 -1.33
CA TYR A 15 41.06 -12.36 -1.86
C TYR A 15 41.04 -12.51 -3.39
N LYS A 16 41.84 -11.73 -4.10
CA LYS A 16 41.97 -11.85 -5.57
C LYS A 16 42.31 -13.27 -6.02
N LYS A 17 43.11 -13.99 -5.22
CA LYS A 17 43.54 -15.35 -5.51
C LYS A 17 42.47 -16.40 -5.19
N LYS A 18 41.77 -16.27 -4.05
CA LYS A 18 40.91 -17.32 -3.47
C LYS A 18 39.41 -17.02 -3.52
N LYS A 19 39.01 -15.76 -3.73
CA LYS A 19 37.63 -15.25 -3.79
C LYS A 19 36.68 -15.78 -2.69
N LYS A 20 37.20 -15.96 -1.46
CA LYS A 20 36.40 -16.41 -0.31
C LYS A 20 35.67 -15.23 0.31
N LYS A 21 34.42 -15.46 0.68
CA LYS A 21 33.61 -14.44 1.38
C LYS A 21 34.31 -13.94 2.66
N ILE A 22 34.33 -12.62 2.82
CA ILE A 22 34.90 -11.94 3.98
C ILE A 22 33.73 -11.50 4.88
N ILE A 23 33.91 -11.66 6.20
CA ILE A 23 33.03 -11.10 7.22
C ILE A 23 33.91 -10.18 8.09
N ALA A 24 33.47 -8.94 8.30
CA ALA A 24 34.22 -7.96 9.04
C ALA A 24 33.34 -7.15 9.99
N SER A 25 33.85 -6.91 11.21
CA SER A 25 33.18 -6.10 12.22
C SER A 25 33.46 -4.60 12.01
N LEU A 26 32.44 -3.76 12.25
CA LEU A 26 32.47 -2.29 12.17
C LEU A 26 32.68 -1.62 13.55
N GLY A 27 33.09 -2.38 14.56
CA GLY A 27 33.23 -1.88 15.94
C GLY A 27 34.12 -0.66 16.06
N GLY A 28 33.63 0.38 16.75
CA GLY A 28 34.38 1.61 17.01
C GLY A 28 34.47 2.58 15.84
N LEU A 29 33.82 2.31 14.68
CA LEU A 29 33.89 3.18 13.51
C LEU A 29 32.79 4.25 13.53
N SER A 30 33.20 5.49 13.20
CA SER A 30 32.28 6.57 12.82
C SER A 30 31.58 6.25 11.48
N GLU A 31 30.48 6.93 11.21
CA GLU A 31 29.72 6.72 9.95
C GLU A 31 30.56 7.11 8.70
N ILE A 32 31.46 8.06 8.83
CA ILE A 32 32.43 8.46 7.78
C ILE A 32 33.41 7.33 7.50
N GLU A 33 33.90 6.67 8.53
CA GLU A 33 34.83 5.53 8.39
C GLU A 33 34.12 4.32 7.81
N ILE A 34 32.88 4.06 8.23
CA ILE A 34 32.02 3.03 7.63
C ILE A 34 31.83 3.27 6.12
N LEU A 35 31.58 4.52 5.73
CA LEU A 35 31.47 4.88 4.31
C LEU A 35 32.79 4.60 3.55
N LYS A 36 33.93 4.98 4.11
CA LYS A 36 35.26 4.73 3.51
C LYS A 36 35.48 3.22 3.32
N VAL A 37 35.28 2.44 4.36
CA VAL A 37 35.46 0.98 4.33
C VAL A 37 34.52 0.30 3.34
N THR A 38 33.25 0.62 3.38
CA THR A 38 32.25 0.02 2.49
C THR A 38 32.51 0.39 1.02
N SER A 39 32.92 1.64 0.76
CA SER A 39 33.29 2.11 -0.59
C SER A 39 34.56 1.43 -1.10
N TYR A 40 35.58 1.25 -0.25
CA TYR A 40 36.82 0.55 -0.59
C TYR A 40 36.54 -0.84 -1.17
N PHE A 41 35.76 -1.65 -0.45
CA PHE A 41 35.45 -3.02 -0.86
C PHE A 41 34.44 -3.08 -2.03
N LYS A 42 33.48 -2.16 -2.07
CA LYS A 42 32.52 -2.05 -3.17
C LYS A 42 33.22 -1.75 -4.49
N ASN A 43 34.14 -0.77 -4.49
CA ASN A 43 34.86 -0.38 -5.72
C ASN A 43 35.81 -1.47 -6.24
N ARG A 44 36.17 -2.44 -5.40
CA ARG A 44 37.01 -3.58 -5.74
C ARG A 44 36.23 -4.88 -6.00
N ASN A 45 34.90 -4.80 -5.98
CA ASN A 45 33.99 -5.93 -6.18
C ASN A 45 34.28 -7.13 -5.26
N VAL A 46 34.57 -6.85 -3.98
CA VAL A 46 34.83 -7.87 -2.97
C VAL A 46 33.53 -8.38 -2.38
N ASP A 47 33.36 -9.69 -2.26
CA ASP A 47 32.24 -10.29 -1.52
C ASP A 47 32.51 -10.21 -0.01
N ILE A 48 32.03 -9.13 0.58
CA ILE A 48 32.17 -8.84 2.02
C ILE A 48 30.80 -8.57 2.66
N SER A 49 30.63 -9.09 3.86
CA SER A 49 29.53 -8.77 4.75
C SER A 49 30.05 -8.09 6.01
N PHE A 50 29.34 -7.09 6.48
CA PHE A 50 29.72 -6.36 7.68
C PHE A 50 28.82 -6.69 8.86
N LEU A 51 29.43 -6.80 10.05
CA LEU A 51 28.75 -6.95 11.33
C LEU A 51 28.75 -5.61 12.05
N TYR A 52 27.59 -5.15 12.45
CA TYR A 52 27.49 -4.06 13.43
C TYR A 52 28.04 -4.53 14.77
N CYS A 53 28.81 -3.68 15.40
CA CYS A 53 29.47 -4.02 16.66
C CYS A 53 29.64 -2.77 17.53
N VAL A 54 29.43 -2.92 18.83
CA VAL A 54 29.81 -1.97 19.85
C VAL A 54 31.07 -2.51 20.54
N ALA A 55 32.22 -1.88 20.26
CA ALA A 55 33.53 -2.33 20.75
C ALA A 55 33.79 -1.84 22.20
N LYS A 56 32.89 -2.26 23.12
CA LYS A 56 32.97 -2.01 24.56
C LYS A 56 32.82 -3.33 25.31
N TYR A 57 33.65 -3.58 26.32
CA TYR A 57 33.85 -4.92 26.90
C TYR A 57 33.71 -4.93 28.44
N PRO A 58 32.54 -5.26 29.05
CA PRO A 58 31.26 -5.56 28.38
C PRO A 58 30.54 -4.28 27.92
N SER A 59 29.63 -4.44 26.95
CA SER A 59 28.66 -3.42 26.58
C SER A 59 27.42 -3.51 27.48
N LEU A 60 26.86 -2.37 27.89
CA LEU A 60 25.56 -2.33 28.57
C LEU A 60 24.42 -2.40 27.54
N ALA A 61 23.23 -2.81 27.96
CA ALA A 61 22.09 -2.95 27.09
C ALA A 61 21.71 -1.63 26.35
N ASN A 62 21.74 -0.51 27.03
CA ASN A 62 21.47 0.81 26.46
C ASN A 62 22.58 1.33 25.53
N GLU A 63 23.74 0.71 25.52
CA GLU A 63 24.88 1.08 24.66
C GLU A 63 24.87 0.32 23.33
N LEU A 64 24.08 -0.76 23.20
CA LEU A 64 24.02 -1.56 21.99
C LEU A 64 23.44 -0.80 20.79
N ASN A 65 22.60 0.20 21.01
CA ASN A 65 22.07 1.11 19.97
C ASN A 65 21.63 0.38 18.69
N LEU A 66 20.84 -0.68 18.80
CA LEU A 66 20.42 -1.52 17.65
C LEU A 66 19.57 -0.76 16.63
N SER A 67 19.00 0.39 16.99
CA SER A 67 18.38 1.32 16.04
C SER A 67 19.39 1.86 15.02
N PHE A 68 20.63 2.10 15.43
CA PHE A 68 21.71 2.51 14.53
C PHE A 68 22.09 1.40 13.54
N PHE A 69 22.04 0.15 13.97
CA PHE A 69 22.18 -1.00 13.05
C PHE A 69 21.09 -0.98 11.97
N SER A 70 19.82 -0.74 12.32
CA SER A 70 18.73 -0.60 11.35
C SER A 70 18.97 0.58 10.39
N HIS A 71 19.49 1.72 10.89
CA HIS A 71 19.86 2.85 10.07
C HIS A 71 20.96 2.49 9.06
N LEU A 72 22.02 1.84 9.50
CA LEU A 72 23.11 1.39 8.62
C LEU A 72 22.61 0.40 7.55
N ARG A 73 21.75 -0.53 7.91
CA ARG A 73 21.13 -1.45 6.94
C ARG A 73 20.32 -0.72 5.89
N LYS A 74 19.55 0.28 6.28
CA LYS A 74 18.76 1.10 5.34
C LYS A 74 19.67 1.85 4.37
N LYS A 75 20.83 2.34 4.85
CA LYS A 75 21.78 3.13 4.07
C LYS A 75 22.66 2.28 3.15
N TYR A 76 23.17 1.14 3.64
CA TYR A 76 24.16 0.31 2.95
C TYR A 76 23.61 -1.03 2.44
N GLY A 77 22.31 -1.29 2.64
CA GLY A 77 21.61 -2.48 2.16
C GLY A 77 22.11 -3.78 2.81
N ASN A 78 22.05 -4.86 2.04
CA ASN A 78 22.39 -6.21 2.50
C ASN A 78 23.88 -6.45 2.77
N LYS A 79 24.74 -5.44 2.67
CA LYS A 79 26.17 -5.56 3.04
C LYS A 79 26.35 -5.54 4.57
N ILE A 80 25.47 -4.85 5.32
CA ILE A 80 25.49 -4.81 6.79
C ILE A 80 24.39 -5.75 7.29
N ILE A 81 24.75 -7.01 7.56
CA ILE A 81 23.77 -8.07 7.83
C ILE A 81 23.96 -8.80 9.15
N GLY A 82 24.98 -8.45 9.94
CA GLY A 82 25.28 -9.19 11.15
C GLY A 82 25.45 -8.31 12.37
N PHE A 83 25.46 -8.96 13.52
CA PHE A 83 25.67 -8.39 14.83
C PHE A 83 26.78 -9.14 15.56
N SER A 84 27.89 -8.42 15.86
CA SER A 84 28.99 -8.89 16.67
C SER A 84 28.90 -8.23 18.04
N THR A 85 28.82 -9.02 19.11
CA THR A 85 28.32 -8.50 20.37
C THR A 85 29.19 -8.89 21.58
N HIS A 86 29.34 -7.93 22.50
CA HIS A 86 30.18 -8.00 23.71
C HIS A 86 29.40 -7.65 24.99
N GLU A 87 28.08 -7.76 24.96
CA GLU A 87 27.24 -7.50 26.14
C GLU A 87 27.47 -8.52 27.27
N ASP A 88 27.11 -8.10 28.47
CA ASP A 88 27.08 -8.98 29.64
C ASP A 88 26.25 -10.24 29.36
N PRO A 89 26.73 -11.45 29.73
CA PRO A 89 26.00 -12.71 29.51
C PRO A 89 24.57 -12.75 30.07
N ASN A 90 24.24 -11.89 31.04
CA ASN A 90 22.89 -11.79 31.58
C ASN A 90 21.91 -11.07 30.62
N ILE A 91 22.39 -10.37 29.62
CA ILE A 91 21.55 -9.72 28.60
C ILE A 91 21.18 -10.74 27.51
N LYS A 92 20.17 -11.56 27.76
CA LYS A 92 19.80 -12.67 26.89
C LYS A 92 18.91 -12.27 25.71
N ILE A 93 18.34 -11.05 25.72
CA ILE A 93 17.39 -10.57 24.70
C ILE A 93 18.08 -9.93 23.48
N SER A 94 19.36 -9.64 23.58
CA SER A 94 20.12 -8.92 22.53
C SER A 94 20.01 -9.56 21.13
N PRO A 95 20.10 -10.90 20.96
CA PRO A 95 20.00 -11.52 19.65
C PRO A 95 18.59 -11.39 19.05
N SER A 96 17.55 -11.45 19.88
CA SER A 96 16.15 -11.28 19.46
C SER A 96 15.91 -9.88 18.90
N VAL A 97 16.36 -8.86 19.61
CA VAL A 97 16.25 -7.45 19.18
C VAL A 97 17.07 -7.22 17.91
N ALA A 98 18.30 -7.74 17.84
CA ALA A 98 19.15 -7.64 16.67
C ALA A 98 18.56 -8.34 15.45
N TYR A 99 17.93 -9.50 15.64
CA TYR A 99 17.21 -10.21 14.59
C TYR A 99 16.03 -9.38 14.05
N GLY A 100 15.24 -8.79 14.93
CA GLY A 100 14.16 -7.87 14.57
C GLY A 100 14.67 -6.61 13.85
N ALA A 101 15.83 -6.09 14.22
CA ALA A 101 16.52 -5.01 13.54
C ALA A 101 17.10 -5.43 12.18
N GLY A 102 17.11 -6.73 11.86
CA GLY A 102 17.52 -7.29 10.57
C GLY A 102 18.83 -8.06 10.56
N ALA A 103 19.43 -8.39 11.71
CA ALA A 103 20.61 -9.25 11.75
C ALA A 103 20.28 -10.67 11.26
N ARG A 104 21.22 -11.26 10.54
CA ARG A 104 21.14 -12.64 10.02
C ARG A 104 22.45 -13.42 10.24
N ILE A 105 23.51 -12.74 10.65
CA ILE A 105 24.78 -13.33 11.08
C ILE A 105 25.04 -12.83 12.49
N PHE A 106 25.44 -13.71 13.36
CA PHE A 106 25.71 -13.40 14.77
C PHE A 106 27.09 -13.89 15.15
N GLU A 107 27.81 -13.07 15.91
CA GLU A 107 29.12 -13.39 16.46
C GLU A 107 29.08 -13.13 17.96
N LYS A 108 29.53 -14.10 18.76
CA LYS A 108 29.56 -14.06 20.22
C LYS A 108 30.81 -14.71 20.76
N HIS A 109 31.43 -14.09 21.75
CA HIS A 109 32.54 -14.70 22.50
C HIS A 109 32.03 -15.86 23.37
N ILE A 110 32.64 -17.03 23.20
CA ILE A 110 32.37 -18.23 24.01
C ILE A 110 33.64 -18.71 24.67
N GLY A 111 33.52 -19.22 25.86
CA GLY A 111 34.64 -19.87 26.56
C GLY A 111 34.19 -20.86 27.60
N VAL A 112 35.16 -21.64 28.09
CA VAL A 112 34.96 -22.60 29.17
C VAL A 112 35.90 -22.25 30.32
N GLU A 113 35.36 -22.03 31.51
CA GLU A 113 36.17 -21.82 32.69
C GLU A 113 36.96 -23.05 33.07
N THR A 114 38.19 -22.83 33.50
CA THR A 114 39.03 -23.86 34.10
C THR A 114 39.44 -23.44 35.51
N LYS A 115 40.11 -24.34 36.25
CA LYS A 115 40.65 -23.99 37.57
C LYS A 115 41.63 -22.81 37.52
N LYS A 116 42.33 -22.61 36.39
CA LYS A 116 43.37 -21.58 36.22
C LYS A 116 42.89 -20.36 35.46
N ILE A 117 41.88 -20.48 34.58
CA ILE A 117 41.43 -19.40 33.69
C ILE A 117 39.93 -19.18 33.91
N LYS A 118 39.60 -17.96 34.31
CA LYS A 118 38.22 -17.50 34.45
C LYS A 118 37.74 -16.85 33.15
N LEU A 119 36.44 -16.93 32.89
CA LEU A 119 35.80 -16.22 31.79
C LEU A 119 35.88 -14.69 32.02
N ASN A 120 36.08 -13.95 30.96
CA ASN A 120 35.91 -12.51 31.02
C ASN A 120 34.39 -12.16 31.09
N LYS A 121 34.10 -10.87 31.39
CA LYS A 121 32.73 -10.38 31.65
C LYS A 121 31.83 -10.31 30.42
N TYR A 122 32.30 -10.60 29.21
CA TYR A 122 31.56 -10.53 27.95
C TYR A 122 31.52 -11.88 27.20
N SER A 123 32.21 -12.88 27.68
CA SER A 123 32.14 -14.24 27.11
C SER A 123 31.05 -15.05 27.79
N VAL A 124 30.35 -15.84 27.01
CA VAL A 124 29.34 -16.77 27.51
C VAL A 124 29.92 -18.18 27.67
N SER A 125 29.47 -18.88 28.70
CA SER A 125 29.65 -20.34 28.83
C SER A 125 28.78 -21.08 27.79
N PRO A 126 29.04 -22.37 27.52
CA PRO A 126 28.20 -23.17 26.64
C PRO A 126 26.70 -23.14 27.03
N LYS A 127 26.38 -23.18 28.33
CA LYS A 127 25.01 -23.12 28.83
C LYS A 127 24.34 -21.76 28.58
N GLU A 128 25.07 -20.70 28.77
CA GLU A 128 24.58 -19.33 28.48
C GLU A 128 24.41 -19.13 26.98
N LEU A 129 25.30 -19.68 26.14
CA LEU A 129 25.15 -19.67 24.69
C LEU A 129 23.89 -20.40 24.24
N GLU A 130 23.58 -21.55 24.82
CA GLU A 130 22.34 -22.28 24.53
C GLU A 130 21.12 -21.43 24.81
N LEU A 131 21.06 -20.77 25.97
CA LEU A 131 19.95 -19.84 26.28
C LEU A 131 19.89 -18.66 25.32
N TRP A 132 21.05 -18.13 24.92
CA TRP A 132 21.13 -17.05 23.94
C TRP A 132 20.60 -17.47 22.56
N ILE A 133 20.96 -18.70 22.11
CA ILE A 133 20.48 -19.29 20.85
C ILE A 133 18.97 -19.57 20.93
N ASN A 134 18.47 -20.07 22.04
CA ASN A 134 17.03 -20.35 22.23
C ASN A 134 16.21 -19.07 22.12
N ASN A 135 16.65 -17.97 22.75
CA ASN A 135 16.00 -16.66 22.58
C ASN A 135 16.01 -16.17 21.13
N LEU A 136 17.09 -16.44 20.37
CA LEU A 136 17.15 -16.13 18.94
C LEU A 136 16.16 -16.99 18.14
N SER A 137 16.06 -18.29 18.46
CA SER A 137 15.13 -19.21 17.82
C SER A 137 13.68 -18.76 18.04
N ASP A 138 13.31 -18.46 19.28
CA ASP A 138 11.98 -17.95 19.63
C ASP A 138 11.66 -16.64 18.86
N ALA A 139 12.66 -15.76 18.73
CA ALA A 139 12.48 -14.53 17.97
C ALA A 139 12.26 -14.80 16.47
N ILE A 140 12.94 -15.79 15.89
CA ILE A 140 12.76 -16.20 14.50
C ILE A 140 11.33 -16.74 14.30
N ASP A 141 10.86 -17.60 15.21
CA ASP A 141 9.52 -18.17 15.15
C ASP A 141 8.44 -17.10 15.32
N MET A 142 8.60 -16.17 16.28
CA MET A 142 7.69 -15.03 16.47
C MET A 142 7.69 -14.07 15.29
N TRP A 143 8.82 -13.86 14.63
CA TRP A 143 8.90 -13.00 13.46
C TRP A 143 8.09 -13.54 12.29
N GLY A 144 8.08 -14.87 12.13
CA GLY A 144 7.29 -15.55 11.12
C GLY A 144 7.52 -15.07 9.68
N SER A 145 6.50 -15.16 8.86
CA SER A 145 6.52 -14.71 7.47
C SER A 145 5.15 -14.23 7.00
N VAL A 146 5.11 -13.47 5.89
CA VAL A 146 3.84 -13.07 5.25
C VAL A 146 3.01 -14.29 4.85
N VAL A 147 3.66 -15.37 4.42
CA VAL A 147 2.97 -16.62 4.02
C VAL A 147 2.34 -17.31 5.21
N SER A 148 3.07 -17.45 6.35
CA SER A 148 2.52 -18.04 7.57
C SER A 148 1.39 -17.20 8.15
N ARG A 149 1.50 -15.86 8.13
CA ARG A 149 0.42 -14.95 8.55
C ARG A 149 -0.85 -15.16 7.74
N ASN A 150 -0.73 -15.26 6.41
CA ASN A 150 -1.89 -15.49 5.53
C ASN A 150 -2.59 -16.83 5.79
N LYS A 151 -1.85 -17.86 6.20
CA LYS A 151 -2.45 -19.15 6.60
C LYS A 151 -3.23 -19.03 7.92
N SER A 152 -2.68 -18.34 8.91
CA SER A 152 -3.33 -18.19 10.23
C SER A 152 -4.59 -17.35 10.24
N ILE A 153 -4.77 -16.45 9.25
CA ILE A 153 -5.97 -15.59 9.13
C ILE A 153 -7.27 -16.40 9.09
N LYS A 154 -7.27 -17.57 8.47
CA LYS A 154 -8.47 -18.42 8.39
C LYS A 154 -8.91 -18.87 9.79
N GLU A 155 -7.98 -19.40 10.57
CA GLU A 155 -8.24 -19.89 11.94
C GLU A 155 -8.66 -18.73 12.85
N GLU A 156 -8.01 -17.58 12.76
CA GLU A 156 -8.40 -16.38 13.51
C GLU A 156 -9.84 -15.93 13.16
N ASN A 157 -10.21 -15.96 11.88
CA ASN A 157 -11.56 -15.62 11.47
C ASN A 157 -12.61 -16.58 11.98
N GLU A 158 -12.28 -17.88 12.09
CA GLU A 158 -13.15 -18.89 12.69
C GLU A 158 -13.38 -18.60 14.19
N GLN A 159 -12.30 -18.34 14.94
CA GLN A 159 -12.37 -17.96 16.34
C GLN A 159 -13.12 -16.64 16.57
N LEU A 160 -12.87 -15.62 15.73
CA LEU A 160 -13.57 -14.34 15.80
C LEU A 160 -15.03 -14.40 15.38
N SER A 161 -15.48 -15.50 14.76
CA SER A 161 -16.84 -15.60 14.24
C SER A 161 -17.91 -15.47 15.32
N GLN A 162 -17.64 -15.96 16.55
CA GLN A 162 -18.53 -15.86 17.70
C GLN A 162 -18.73 -14.43 18.22
N PHE A 163 -17.79 -13.53 17.93
CA PHE A 163 -17.84 -12.12 18.31
C PHE A 163 -18.44 -11.23 17.22
N LYS A 164 -18.93 -11.80 16.13
CA LYS A 164 -19.56 -11.04 15.04
C LYS A 164 -21.07 -10.97 15.29
N ARG A 165 -21.64 -9.76 15.19
CA ARG A 165 -23.09 -9.56 15.30
C ARG A 165 -23.79 -10.01 14.02
N GLY A 166 -24.87 -10.78 14.17
CA GLY A 166 -25.80 -11.12 13.10
C GLY A 166 -26.76 -9.98 12.80
N ILE A 167 -27.33 -9.96 11.61
CA ILE A 167 -28.30 -8.97 11.14
C ILE A 167 -29.69 -9.58 11.21
N TYR A 168 -30.61 -8.86 11.86
CA TYR A 168 -32.02 -9.24 12.01
C TYR A 168 -32.91 -8.13 11.46
N LEU A 169 -34.14 -8.49 11.06
CA LEU A 169 -35.13 -7.55 10.56
C LEU A 169 -35.89 -6.88 11.71
N SER A 170 -36.08 -5.58 11.64
CA SER A 170 -36.94 -4.82 12.57
C SER A 170 -38.42 -4.81 12.16
N LYS A 171 -38.73 -5.29 10.94
CA LYS A 171 -40.10 -5.38 10.37
C LYS A 171 -40.17 -6.44 9.27
N ASP A 172 -41.35 -6.78 8.86
CA ASP A 172 -41.58 -7.66 7.68
C ASP A 172 -41.09 -6.98 6.39
N ILE A 173 -40.46 -7.75 5.52
CA ILE A 173 -39.99 -7.27 4.22
C ILE A 173 -40.42 -8.25 3.09
N LEU A 174 -41.06 -7.70 2.08
CA LEU A 174 -41.49 -8.49 0.92
C LEU A 174 -40.32 -8.82 -0.02
N LYS A 175 -40.52 -9.88 -0.84
CA LYS A 175 -39.57 -10.27 -1.90
C LYS A 175 -39.25 -9.11 -2.84
N GLY A 176 -37.98 -8.98 -3.22
CA GLY A 176 -37.48 -7.97 -4.16
C GLY A 176 -37.19 -6.60 -3.55
N VAL A 177 -37.51 -6.36 -2.27
CA VAL A 177 -37.35 -5.09 -1.62
C VAL A 177 -35.86 -4.91 -1.20
N ILE A 178 -35.33 -3.70 -1.39
CA ILE A 178 -34.00 -3.32 -0.92
C ILE A 178 -34.05 -3.06 0.58
N ILE A 179 -33.20 -3.75 1.32
CA ILE A 179 -33.07 -3.62 2.78
C ILE A 179 -32.33 -2.32 3.09
N LYS A 180 -32.96 -1.45 3.89
CA LYS A 180 -32.37 -0.19 4.39
C LYS A 180 -31.81 -0.39 5.80
N LYS A 181 -30.95 0.51 6.25
CA LYS A 181 -30.41 0.49 7.64
C LYS A 181 -31.51 0.58 8.71
N SER A 182 -32.61 1.29 8.43
CA SER A 182 -33.77 1.40 9.32
C SER A 182 -34.57 0.11 9.44
N ASP A 183 -34.36 -0.85 8.57
CA ASP A 183 -35.10 -2.09 8.50
C ASP A 183 -34.44 -3.23 9.25
N ILE A 184 -33.30 -2.97 9.90
CA ILE A 184 -32.45 -3.99 10.53
C ILE A 184 -31.98 -3.58 11.92
N TYR A 185 -31.66 -4.58 12.72
CA TYR A 185 -30.89 -4.44 13.94
C TYR A 185 -29.81 -5.53 14.06
N PHE A 186 -28.94 -5.42 15.06
CA PHE A 186 -27.79 -6.31 15.25
C PHE A 186 -27.86 -6.99 16.62
N ALA A 187 -27.61 -8.32 16.63
CA ALA A 187 -27.55 -9.07 17.87
C ALA A 187 -26.44 -10.13 17.86
N PHE A 188 -26.01 -10.56 19.04
CA PHE A 188 -25.08 -11.67 19.29
C PHE A 188 -25.80 -12.93 19.75
N PRO A 189 -25.21 -14.10 19.47
CA PRO A 189 -24.21 -14.38 18.44
C PRO A 189 -24.81 -14.44 17.05
N ALA A 190 -23.98 -14.26 16.00
CA ALA A 190 -24.43 -14.55 14.65
C ALA A 190 -24.59 -16.06 14.45
N ILE A 191 -25.66 -16.48 13.80
CA ILE A 191 -25.88 -17.89 13.46
C ILE A 191 -25.18 -18.28 12.13
N LYS A 192 -25.06 -19.58 11.87
CA LYS A 192 -24.46 -20.10 10.64
C LYS A 192 -25.18 -19.58 9.38
N ASN A 193 -24.40 -19.16 8.38
CA ASN A 193 -24.89 -18.60 7.12
C ASN A 193 -25.70 -17.29 7.25
N GLN A 194 -25.67 -16.62 8.37
CA GLN A 194 -26.30 -15.32 8.57
C GLN A 194 -25.42 -14.21 8.03
N LEU A 195 -26.04 -13.18 7.43
CA LEU A 195 -25.40 -11.89 7.18
C LEU A 195 -24.95 -11.27 8.50
N LYS A 196 -23.72 -10.79 8.53
CA LYS A 196 -23.09 -10.16 9.70
C LYS A 196 -22.94 -8.67 9.50
N ALA A 197 -22.78 -7.94 10.56
CA ALA A 197 -22.51 -6.50 10.49
C ALA A 197 -21.34 -6.13 9.56
N ASN A 198 -20.35 -7.01 9.46
CA ASN A 198 -19.18 -6.86 8.59
C ASN A 198 -19.51 -6.92 7.10
N ASP A 199 -20.63 -7.53 6.71
CA ASP A 199 -21.06 -7.69 5.32
C ASP A 199 -21.83 -6.45 4.80
N LEU A 200 -22.17 -5.52 5.70
CA LEU A 200 -22.87 -4.27 5.38
C LEU A 200 -21.90 -3.17 4.96
N LEU A 201 -21.36 -3.26 3.77
CA LEU A 201 -20.62 -2.15 3.19
C LEU A 201 -21.59 -1.07 2.70
N ARG A 202 -21.20 0.21 2.86
CA ARG A 202 -22.02 1.35 2.41
C ARG A 202 -22.38 1.29 0.92
N THR A 203 -21.55 0.63 0.14
CA THR A 203 -21.65 0.49 -1.32
C THR A 203 -22.47 -0.74 -1.73
N ASN A 204 -22.77 -1.66 -0.80
CA ASN A 204 -23.55 -2.85 -1.12
C ASN A 204 -25.05 -2.55 -1.17
N ILE A 205 -25.71 -3.09 -2.18
CA ILE A 205 -27.17 -3.11 -2.27
C ILE A 205 -27.62 -4.52 -1.95
N ILE A 206 -28.45 -4.67 -0.92
CA ILE A 206 -28.96 -5.94 -0.46
C ILE A 206 -30.48 -5.97 -0.70
N SER A 207 -30.96 -6.92 -1.47
CA SER A 207 -32.39 -7.12 -1.74
C SER A 207 -32.82 -8.53 -1.39
N THR A 208 -34.08 -8.70 -0.95
CA THR A 208 -34.65 -9.97 -0.55
C THR A 208 -34.98 -10.84 -1.76
N LYS A 209 -34.76 -12.16 -1.66
CA LYS A 209 -35.16 -13.17 -2.65
C LYS A 209 -36.51 -13.79 -2.32
N LYS A 210 -36.99 -13.66 -1.10
CA LYS A 210 -38.26 -14.17 -0.58
C LYS A 210 -38.85 -13.19 0.47
N ASN A 211 -40.07 -13.40 0.89
CA ASN A 211 -40.61 -12.67 2.03
C ASN A 211 -39.88 -13.06 3.32
N LEU A 212 -39.54 -12.08 4.14
CA LEU A 212 -38.86 -12.28 5.40
C LEU A 212 -39.67 -11.57 6.51
N THR A 213 -39.77 -12.23 7.66
CA THR A 213 -40.54 -11.74 8.80
C THR A 213 -39.68 -10.93 9.77
N LYS A 214 -40.31 -10.08 10.52
CA LYS A 214 -39.71 -9.36 11.65
C LYS A 214 -38.98 -10.35 12.59
N ASP A 215 -37.91 -9.88 13.19
CA ASP A 215 -37.02 -10.62 14.13
C ASP A 215 -36.36 -11.88 13.54
N SER A 216 -36.56 -12.16 12.24
CA SER A 216 -35.85 -13.24 11.57
C SER A 216 -34.38 -12.86 11.24
N PRO A 217 -33.42 -13.80 11.38
CA PRO A 217 -32.04 -13.58 10.94
C PRO A 217 -31.98 -13.55 9.41
N ILE A 218 -31.30 -12.58 8.85
CA ILE A 218 -31.08 -12.50 7.40
C ILE A 218 -29.95 -13.46 7.01
N LYS A 219 -30.28 -14.52 6.29
CA LYS A 219 -29.29 -15.50 5.79
C LYS A 219 -28.78 -15.10 4.39
N LEU A 220 -27.54 -15.48 4.07
CA LEU A 220 -26.91 -15.20 2.77
C LEU A 220 -27.75 -15.71 1.58
N ASN A 221 -28.41 -16.86 1.74
CA ASN A 221 -29.25 -17.45 0.68
C ASN A 221 -30.58 -16.69 0.47
N ASP A 222 -31.02 -15.92 1.45
CA ASP A 222 -32.30 -15.21 1.43
C ASP A 222 -32.24 -13.87 0.69
N VAL A 223 -31.03 -13.44 0.34
CA VAL A 223 -30.78 -12.12 -0.26
C VAL A 223 -29.91 -12.19 -1.50
N LYS A 224 -30.05 -11.17 -2.34
CA LYS A 224 -29.11 -10.84 -3.42
C LYS A 224 -28.28 -9.65 -2.97
N ILE A 225 -26.95 -9.80 -2.99
CA ILE A 225 -26.00 -8.74 -2.66
C ILE A 225 -25.34 -8.28 -3.95
N ILE A 226 -25.38 -6.98 -4.22
CA ILE A 226 -24.63 -6.34 -5.30
C ILE A 226 -23.48 -5.61 -4.63
N ASP A 227 -22.25 -6.08 -4.84
CA ASP A 227 -21.04 -5.46 -4.35
C ASP A 227 -20.58 -4.38 -5.34
N ASN A 228 -20.74 -3.12 -4.95
CA ASN A 228 -20.24 -1.98 -5.71
C ASN A 228 -18.85 -1.51 -5.25
N TYR A 229 -18.31 -2.07 -4.17
CA TYR A 229 -17.01 -1.66 -3.64
C TYR A 229 -15.84 -2.17 -4.47
N SER A 230 -15.86 -3.44 -4.86
CA SER A 230 -14.80 -4.05 -5.66
C SER A 230 -14.60 -3.37 -7.02
N PRO A 231 -15.65 -3.05 -7.79
CA PRO A 231 -15.52 -2.25 -9.01
C PRO A 231 -14.94 -0.85 -8.75
N ILE A 232 -15.40 -0.16 -7.71
CA ILE A 232 -14.92 1.19 -7.36
C ILE A 232 -13.44 1.15 -6.98
N LYS A 233 -13.02 0.16 -6.17
CA LYS A 233 -11.62 -0.04 -5.81
C LYS A 233 -10.75 -0.30 -7.05
N LYS A 234 -11.20 -1.18 -7.94
CA LYS A 234 -10.51 -1.50 -9.19
C LYS A 234 -10.31 -0.25 -10.04
N ILE A 235 -11.37 0.55 -10.25
CA ILE A 235 -11.30 1.82 -10.97
C ILE A 235 -10.27 2.77 -10.34
N ARG A 236 -10.28 2.92 -9.02
CA ARG A 236 -9.32 3.74 -8.30
C ARG A 236 -7.88 3.30 -8.55
N ASP A 237 -7.62 2.00 -8.44
CA ASP A 237 -6.28 1.44 -8.56
C ASP A 237 -5.75 1.58 -10.01
N GLU A 238 -6.59 1.43 -11.03
CA GLU A 238 -6.25 1.66 -12.43
C GLU A 238 -5.99 3.15 -12.73
N VAL A 239 -6.80 4.05 -12.19
CA VAL A 239 -6.56 5.51 -12.28
C VAL A 239 -5.24 5.89 -11.64
N LYS A 240 -4.94 5.34 -10.46
CA LYS A 240 -3.68 5.56 -9.76
C LYS A 240 -2.49 5.10 -10.60
N THR A 241 -2.55 3.89 -11.15
CA THR A 241 -1.50 3.34 -12.04
C THR A 241 -1.27 4.24 -13.26
N LEU A 242 -2.32 4.72 -13.91
CA LEU A 242 -2.19 5.62 -15.06
C LEU A 242 -1.53 6.95 -14.66
N LEU A 243 -1.94 7.55 -13.54
CA LEU A 243 -1.37 8.82 -13.07
C LEU A 243 0.09 8.68 -12.64
N GLU A 244 0.47 7.60 -11.97
CA GLU A 244 1.85 7.30 -11.60
C GLU A 244 2.76 7.15 -12.85
N ALA A 245 2.25 6.52 -13.90
CA ALA A 245 2.98 6.37 -15.16
C ALA A 245 3.19 7.70 -15.93
N THR A 246 2.40 8.73 -15.64
CA THR A 246 2.44 10.02 -16.35
C THR A 246 3.28 11.08 -15.65
N ASN A 247 3.77 10.86 -14.45
CA ASN A 247 4.48 11.83 -13.60
C ASN A 247 3.68 13.14 -13.34
N ILE A 248 2.35 13.11 -13.43
CA ILE A 248 1.49 14.27 -13.18
C ILE A 248 1.41 14.52 -11.68
N ILE A 249 1.76 15.74 -11.26
CA ILE A 249 1.71 16.14 -9.85
C ILE A 249 0.26 16.37 -9.43
N LEU A 250 -0.16 15.68 -8.37
CA LEU A 250 -1.47 15.82 -7.75
C LEU A 250 -1.42 16.64 -6.46
N PRO A 251 -2.51 17.31 -6.09
CA PRO A 251 -2.64 17.88 -4.74
C PRO A 251 -2.60 16.77 -3.68
N ARG A 252 -2.28 17.10 -2.43
CA ARG A 252 -2.27 16.13 -1.33
C ARG A 252 -3.68 15.63 -1.03
N GLY A 253 -3.86 14.30 -0.95
CA GLY A 253 -5.14 13.66 -0.64
C GLY A 253 -6.26 14.00 -1.62
N PRO A 254 -6.06 13.82 -2.95
CA PRO A 254 -7.03 14.24 -3.94
C PRO A 254 -8.30 13.40 -3.85
N ARG A 255 -9.45 14.06 -3.99
CA ARG A 255 -10.74 13.39 -4.07
C ARG A 255 -11.04 13.05 -5.52
N LEU A 256 -11.21 11.75 -5.79
CA LEU A 256 -11.58 11.22 -7.09
C LEU A 256 -13.10 11.17 -7.22
N GLU A 257 -13.65 11.79 -8.22
CA GLU A 257 -15.02 11.59 -8.70
C GLU A 257 -15.02 10.50 -9.76
N ILE A 258 -15.80 9.45 -9.56
CA ILE A 258 -16.08 8.39 -10.53
C ILE A 258 -17.47 8.65 -11.10
N SER A 259 -17.55 9.15 -12.33
CA SER A 259 -18.80 9.38 -13.05
C SER A 259 -19.16 8.15 -13.87
N HIS A 260 -20.22 7.43 -13.46
CA HIS A 260 -20.71 6.22 -14.12
C HIS A 260 -22.08 6.48 -14.74
N HIS A 261 -22.08 7.12 -15.90
CA HIS A 261 -23.27 7.68 -16.58
C HIS A 261 -24.42 6.67 -16.74
N TYR A 262 -24.12 5.42 -17.06
CA TYR A 262 -25.10 4.32 -17.26
C TYR A 262 -25.01 3.21 -16.21
N GLY A 263 -24.39 3.46 -15.05
CA GLY A 263 -24.12 2.48 -14.00
C GLY A 263 -22.68 2.00 -13.98
N LEU A 264 -22.26 1.39 -12.85
CA LEU A 264 -20.89 0.90 -12.67
C LEU A 264 -20.53 -0.26 -13.60
N ASP A 265 -21.51 -1.06 -14.00
CA ASP A 265 -21.38 -2.16 -14.97
C ASP A 265 -20.94 -1.68 -16.36
N LYS A 266 -21.28 -0.45 -16.72
CA LYS A 266 -20.90 0.18 -18.00
C LYS A 266 -19.80 1.22 -17.88
N PHE A 267 -19.14 1.30 -16.72
CA PHE A 267 -18.15 2.33 -16.44
C PHE A 267 -16.99 2.30 -17.43
N TYR A 268 -16.43 1.14 -17.76
CA TYR A 268 -15.30 1.01 -18.69
C TYR A 268 -15.61 1.42 -20.13
N LYS A 269 -16.87 1.54 -20.48
CA LYS A 269 -17.29 2.03 -21.79
C LYS A 269 -17.71 3.49 -21.77
N TYR A 270 -18.48 3.92 -20.76
CA TYR A 270 -19.10 5.24 -20.72
C TYR A 270 -18.81 6.03 -19.43
N GLY A 271 -17.91 5.54 -18.60
CA GLY A 271 -17.50 6.23 -17.38
C GLY A 271 -16.37 7.24 -17.64
N ILE A 272 -16.17 8.09 -16.66
CA ILE A 272 -15.03 9.03 -16.58
C ILE A 272 -14.64 9.21 -15.13
N THR A 273 -13.37 9.48 -14.89
CA THR A 273 -12.90 9.88 -13.56
C THR A 273 -12.36 11.29 -13.58
N MET A 274 -12.56 12.03 -12.49
CA MET A 274 -12.16 13.42 -12.40
C MET A 274 -11.58 13.75 -11.01
N ILE A 275 -10.56 14.60 -10.99
CA ILE A 275 -10.04 15.23 -9.78
C ILE A 275 -10.29 16.73 -9.91
N ASN A 276 -11.13 17.26 -9.04
CA ASN A 276 -11.36 18.71 -8.98
C ASN A 276 -10.26 19.35 -8.13
N ILE A 277 -9.41 20.15 -8.75
CA ILE A 277 -8.29 20.82 -8.09
C ILE A 277 -8.75 22.13 -7.45
N ILE A 278 -9.48 22.94 -8.20
CA ILE A 278 -10.04 24.21 -7.73
C ILE A 278 -11.36 24.51 -8.46
N ASN A 279 -12.31 25.13 -7.78
CA ASN A 279 -13.55 25.63 -8.35
C ASN A 279 -14.00 26.88 -7.60
N GLN A 280 -13.58 28.04 -8.11
CA GLN A 280 -13.91 29.38 -7.58
C GLN A 280 -14.56 30.23 -8.68
N SER A 281 -14.01 31.40 -9.03
CA SER A 281 -14.38 32.17 -10.23
C SER A 281 -13.98 31.45 -11.52
N TYR A 282 -12.96 30.61 -11.44
CA TYR A 282 -12.48 29.69 -12.47
C TYR A 282 -12.42 28.27 -11.89
N CYS A 283 -12.34 27.27 -12.78
CA CYS A 283 -12.27 25.87 -12.38
C CYS A 283 -11.11 25.18 -13.09
N LYS A 284 -10.36 24.37 -12.33
CA LYS A 284 -9.34 23.45 -12.86
C LYS A 284 -9.65 22.05 -12.40
N LYS A 285 -9.71 21.12 -13.36
CA LYS A 285 -9.86 19.68 -13.08
C LYS A 285 -8.86 18.87 -13.89
N LEU A 286 -8.56 17.68 -13.39
CA LEU A 286 -7.98 16.61 -14.19
C LEU A 286 -9.08 15.63 -14.54
N ILE A 287 -9.25 15.36 -15.83
CA ILE A 287 -10.14 14.33 -16.35
C ILE A 287 -9.25 13.15 -16.77
N ILE A 288 -9.48 12.00 -16.16
CA ILE A 288 -8.73 10.78 -16.45
C ILE A 288 -9.66 9.85 -17.24
N VAL A 289 -9.25 9.55 -18.46
CA VAL A 289 -9.94 8.66 -19.40
C VAL A 289 -9.17 7.34 -19.43
N LEU A 290 -9.76 6.27 -18.92
CA LEU A 290 -9.15 4.94 -19.01
C LEU A 290 -9.25 4.39 -20.45
N PRO A 291 -8.41 3.40 -20.82
CA PRO A 291 -8.45 2.83 -22.17
C PRO A 291 -9.84 2.36 -22.59
N GLY A 292 -10.26 2.76 -23.79
CA GLY A 292 -11.57 2.38 -24.38
C GLY A 292 -12.77 3.21 -23.92
N GLN A 293 -12.61 4.13 -22.97
CA GLN A 293 -13.71 4.96 -22.48
C GLN A 293 -14.14 6.03 -23.46
N LYS A 294 -15.45 6.28 -23.47
CA LYS A 294 -16.11 7.36 -24.20
C LYS A 294 -16.97 8.19 -23.25
N HIS A 295 -16.71 9.49 -23.15
CA HIS A 295 -17.59 10.43 -22.47
C HIS A 295 -18.80 10.72 -23.35
N PRO A 296 -20.05 10.56 -22.86
CA PRO A 296 -21.25 10.83 -23.61
C PRO A 296 -21.38 12.30 -24.02
N ALA A 297 -22.09 12.55 -25.14
CA ALA A 297 -22.31 13.89 -25.66
C ALA A 297 -23.09 14.77 -24.67
N GLN A 298 -22.54 15.94 -24.38
CA GLN A 298 -23.10 16.95 -23.49
C GLN A 298 -22.82 18.36 -24.02
N LEU A 299 -23.50 19.34 -23.43
CA LEU A 299 -23.21 20.75 -23.61
C LEU A 299 -23.30 21.51 -22.28
N HIS A 300 -22.66 22.69 -22.24
CA HIS A 300 -22.77 23.64 -21.14
C HIS A 300 -23.38 24.93 -21.63
N LYS A 301 -24.35 25.49 -20.89
CA LYS A 301 -24.99 26.78 -21.27
C LYS A 301 -24.21 27.98 -20.75
N VAL A 302 -23.58 27.84 -19.60
CA VAL A 302 -22.90 28.94 -18.90
C VAL A 302 -21.39 28.77 -18.92
N LYS A 303 -20.90 27.55 -18.79
CA LYS A 303 -19.47 27.24 -18.71
C LYS A 303 -18.83 27.25 -20.12
N GLU A 304 -17.69 27.89 -20.23
CA GLU A 304 -16.70 27.69 -21.29
C GLU A 304 -15.51 26.93 -20.73
N GLU A 305 -14.96 25.98 -21.49
CA GLU A 305 -13.87 25.13 -21.02
C GLU A 305 -12.80 24.95 -22.11
N SER A 306 -11.57 24.74 -21.69
CA SER A 306 -10.44 24.40 -22.54
C SER A 306 -9.83 23.09 -22.08
N PHE A 307 -9.63 22.16 -22.99
CA PHE A 307 -8.96 20.90 -22.78
C PHE A 307 -7.51 21.00 -23.19
N PHE A 308 -6.60 20.84 -22.25
CA PHE A 308 -5.18 20.70 -22.50
C PHE A 308 -4.78 19.25 -22.24
N ILE A 309 -4.20 18.59 -23.23
CA ILE A 309 -3.87 17.17 -23.14
C ILE A 309 -2.52 17.00 -22.46
N LEU A 310 -2.55 16.53 -21.21
CA LEU A 310 -1.33 16.26 -20.43
C LEU A 310 -0.66 14.94 -20.81
N HIS A 311 -1.48 13.92 -21.17
CA HIS A 311 -0.98 12.61 -21.54
C HIS A 311 -1.95 11.90 -22.50
N GLY A 312 -1.40 11.15 -23.47
CA GLY A 312 -2.16 10.29 -24.35
C GLY A 312 -2.80 11.01 -25.53
N THR A 313 -3.88 10.42 -26.05
CA THR A 313 -4.60 10.93 -27.23
C THR A 313 -6.10 10.79 -27.01
N ILE A 314 -6.85 11.82 -27.36
CA ILE A 314 -8.32 11.80 -27.37
C ILE A 314 -8.89 12.07 -28.76
N ASN A 315 -10.00 11.42 -29.06
CA ASN A 315 -10.87 11.79 -30.17
C ASN A 315 -11.97 12.68 -29.58
N LEU A 316 -11.98 13.94 -29.97
CA LEU A 316 -12.96 14.93 -29.54
C LEU A 316 -13.91 15.24 -30.71
N THR A 317 -15.23 15.19 -30.47
CA THR A 317 -16.23 15.66 -31.41
C THR A 317 -16.87 16.94 -30.87
N LEU A 318 -16.84 18.04 -31.64
CA LEU A 318 -17.49 19.31 -31.35
C LEU A 318 -18.48 19.63 -32.47
N ASP A 319 -19.76 19.74 -32.15
CA ASP A 319 -20.84 20.03 -33.13
C ASP A 319 -20.68 19.22 -34.43
N LYS A 320 -20.46 17.90 -34.31
CA LYS A 320 -20.25 16.94 -35.40
C LYS A 320 -18.84 17.01 -36.06
N LYS A 321 -17.99 18.00 -35.77
CA LYS A 321 -16.61 18.06 -36.28
C LYS A 321 -15.71 17.22 -35.39
N LYS A 322 -14.86 16.39 -35.99
CA LYS A 322 -13.95 15.48 -35.29
C LYS A 322 -12.55 16.05 -35.23
N PHE A 323 -11.93 15.95 -34.07
CA PHE A 323 -10.55 16.37 -33.78
C PHE A 323 -9.82 15.22 -33.10
N ILE A 324 -8.56 15.03 -33.43
CA ILE A 324 -7.64 14.15 -32.71
C ILE A 324 -6.68 15.06 -31.96
N LEU A 325 -6.73 15.04 -30.65
CA LEU A 325 -5.86 15.84 -29.78
C LEU A 325 -4.84 14.93 -29.10
N LYS A 326 -3.58 15.31 -29.15
CA LYS A 326 -2.43 14.59 -28.56
C LYS A 326 -1.84 15.40 -27.42
N THR A 327 -0.95 14.77 -26.64
CA THR A 327 -0.20 15.45 -25.58
C THR A 327 0.40 16.77 -26.09
N GLY A 328 0.13 17.88 -25.37
CA GLY A 328 0.53 19.24 -25.72
C GLY A 328 -0.54 20.04 -26.49
N ASP A 329 -1.57 19.39 -27.04
CA ASP A 329 -2.63 20.09 -27.76
C ASP A 329 -3.60 20.77 -26.79
N LEU A 330 -4.10 21.94 -27.21
CA LEU A 330 -5.11 22.73 -26.51
C LEU A 330 -6.33 22.96 -27.41
N LYS A 331 -7.52 22.73 -26.87
CA LYS A 331 -8.78 23.01 -27.59
C LYS A 331 -9.81 23.63 -26.67
N THR A 332 -10.34 24.79 -27.05
CA THR A 332 -11.44 25.48 -26.35
C THR A 332 -12.78 24.97 -26.86
N ILE A 333 -13.69 24.71 -25.94
CA ILE A 333 -15.08 24.32 -26.13
C ILE A 333 -15.92 25.47 -25.61
N ARG A 334 -16.65 26.10 -26.51
CA ARG A 334 -17.45 27.31 -26.21
C ARG A 334 -18.79 26.90 -25.56
N LYS A 335 -19.43 27.89 -24.97
CA LYS A 335 -20.80 27.73 -24.44
C LYS A 335 -21.75 27.19 -25.51
N LYS A 336 -22.60 26.25 -25.15
CA LYS A 336 -23.60 25.59 -25.99
C LYS A 336 -23.04 24.68 -27.09
N GLU A 337 -21.71 24.55 -27.27
CA GLU A 337 -21.15 23.55 -28.18
C GLU A 337 -21.35 22.15 -27.61
N VAL A 338 -21.94 21.27 -28.43
CA VAL A 338 -22.09 19.84 -28.08
C VAL A 338 -20.74 19.15 -28.22
N HIS A 339 -20.29 18.52 -27.18
CA HIS A 339 -19.01 17.82 -27.19
C HIS A 339 -19.10 16.41 -26.60
N GLU A 340 -18.37 15.49 -27.19
CA GLU A 340 -18.08 14.17 -26.70
C GLU A 340 -16.62 13.81 -26.95
N PHE A 341 -16.02 12.97 -26.12
CA PHE A 341 -14.65 12.55 -26.32
C PHE A 341 -14.42 11.10 -25.92
N SER A 342 -13.37 10.51 -26.45
CA SER A 342 -12.97 9.13 -26.13
C SER A 342 -11.46 8.96 -26.22
N SER A 343 -10.91 7.94 -25.56
CA SER A 343 -9.53 7.55 -25.73
C SER A 343 -9.41 6.04 -25.91
N LYS A 344 -8.66 5.62 -26.93
CA LYS A 344 -8.41 4.19 -27.19
C LYS A 344 -7.42 3.59 -26.19
N TYR A 345 -6.39 4.37 -25.81
CA TYR A 345 -5.27 3.89 -25.01
C TYR A 345 -5.18 4.53 -23.63
N GLY A 346 -6.11 5.40 -23.28
CA GLY A 346 -6.08 6.21 -22.08
C GLY A 346 -5.53 7.60 -22.33
N ALA A 347 -5.99 8.58 -21.53
CA ALA A 347 -5.53 9.96 -21.60
C ALA A 347 -5.75 10.69 -20.27
N VAL A 348 -4.98 11.73 -20.04
CA VAL A 348 -5.19 12.69 -18.95
C VAL A 348 -5.33 14.08 -19.55
N ILE A 349 -6.44 14.72 -19.24
CA ILE A 349 -6.82 16.04 -19.74
C ILE A 349 -6.84 17.01 -18.57
N GLU A 350 -6.22 18.17 -18.71
CA GLU A 350 -6.44 19.31 -17.83
C GLU A 350 -7.59 20.14 -18.39
N GLU A 351 -8.70 20.18 -17.65
CA GLU A 351 -9.82 21.08 -17.92
C GLU A 351 -9.58 22.40 -17.18
N LEU A 352 -9.43 23.48 -17.93
CA LEU A 352 -9.48 24.86 -17.44
C LEU A 352 -10.79 25.46 -17.89
N SER A 353 -11.60 25.97 -16.97
CA SER A 353 -12.91 26.48 -17.31
C SER A 353 -13.33 27.68 -16.45
N THR A 354 -14.37 28.38 -16.86
CA THR A 354 -15.13 29.26 -15.97
C THR A 354 -15.73 28.40 -14.83
N LYS A 355 -16.27 29.05 -13.79
CA LYS A 355 -16.83 28.38 -12.62
C LYS A 355 -17.73 27.21 -13.00
N HIS A 356 -17.43 26.02 -12.45
CA HIS A 356 -18.25 24.83 -12.63
C HIS A 356 -19.50 24.87 -11.75
N VAL A 357 -20.67 24.73 -12.36
CA VAL A 357 -21.96 24.62 -11.70
C VAL A 357 -22.55 23.23 -11.98
N LYS A 358 -22.95 22.51 -10.94
CA LYS A 358 -23.44 21.11 -11.05
C LYS A 358 -24.62 20.95 -12.00
N SER A 359 -25.49 21.96 -12.12
CA SER A 359 -26.67 21.96 -12.97
C SER A 359 -26.41 22.36 -14.42
N ASP A 360 -25.15 22.72 -14.79
CA ASP A 360 -24.82 23.21 -16.15
C ASP A 360 -24.25 22.11 -17.07
N SER A 361 -24.48 20.84 -16.76
CA SER A 361 -24.14 19.71 -17.66
C SER A 361 -25.41 19.12 -18.21
N TYR A 362 -25.66 19.33 -19.49
CA TYR A 362 -26.86 18.85 -20.20
C TYR A 362 -26.45 17.76 -21.18
N TYR A 363 -26.82 16.50 -20.84
CA TYR A 363 -26.54 15.36 -21.70
C TYR A 363 -27.59 15.22 -22.80
N LEU A 364 -27.19 14.82 -24.00
CA LEU A 364 -28.14 14.56 -25.09
C LEU A 364 -28.99 13.31 -24.81
N ASP A 365 -28.43 12.32 -24.08
CA ASP A 365 -29.18 11.16 -23.62
C ASP A 365 -29.85 11.46 -22.26
N LYS A 366 -31.16 11.63 -22.28
CA LYS A 366 -31.98 11.89 -21.08
C LYS A 366 -31.88 10.79 -20.00
N LYS A 367 -31.47 9.57 -20.36
CA LYS A 367 -31.24 8.49 -19.37
C LYS A 367 -30.14 8.84 -18.38
N ILE A 368 -29.15 9.65 -18.80
CA ILE A 368 -28.06 10.10 -17.93
C ILE A 368 -28.57 11.16 -16.95
N ASP A 369 -29.37 12.12 -17.41
CA ASP A 369 -29.92 13.18 -16.54
C ASP A 369 -30.85 12.62 -15.47
N ASN A 370 -31.58 11.54 -15.78
CA ASN A 370 -32.47 10.87 -14.84
C ASN A 370 -31.70 10.00 -13.82
N ASN A 371 -30.44 9.65 -14.06
CA ASN A 371 -29.63 8.86 -13.14
C ASN A 371 -29.00 9.74 -12.04
N LYS A 372 -29.74 9.98 -10.97
CA LYS A 372 -29.30 10.80 -9.82
C LYS A 372 -28.09 10.20 -9.05
N ASN A 373 -27.86 8.90 -9.17
CA ASN A 373 -26.79 8.17 -8.46
C ASN A 373 -25.55 7.88 -9.33
N ARG A 374 -25.34 8.65 -10.40
CA ARG A 374 -24.27 8.43 -11.38
C ARG A 374 -22.86 8.84 -10.95
N LYS A 375 -22.68 9.26 -9.70
CA LYS A 375 -21.39 9.75 -9.21
C LYS A 375 -21.01 9.09 -7.88
N THR A 376 -19.79 8.61 -7.80
CA THR A 376 -19.17 8.10 -6.57
C THR A 376 -17.92 8.91 -6.26
N PHE A 377 -17.69 9.22 -4.99
CA PHE A 377 -16.53 9.99 -4.53
C PHE A 377 -15.72 9.18 -3.54
N ILE A 378 -14.42 9.07 -3.80
CA ILE A 378 -13.46 8.39 -2.93
C ILE A 378 -12.16 9.21 -2.86
N TYR A 379 -11.24 8.84 -1.96
CA TYR A 379 -9.88 9.36 -1.98
C TYR A 379 -8.97 8.44 -2.82
N LEU A 380 -8.07 9.07 -3.56
CA LEU A 380 -7.10 8.38 -4.41
C LEU A 380 -5.90 7.87 -3.61
#